data_6bff43a61dedda401d4efd11660d2993
#
_entry.id   6bff43a61dedda401d4efd11660d2993
#
_cell.length_a   1.000
_cell.length_b   1.000
_cell.length_c   1.000
_cell.angle_alpha   90.00
_cell.angle_beta   90.00
_cell.angle_gamma   90.00
#
_symmetry.space_group_name_H-M   'P 1'
#
loop_
_entity.id
_entity.type
_entity.pdbx_description
1 polymer ?
#
loop_
_entity_poly.entity_id
_entity_poly.type
_entity_poly.pdbx_seq_one_letter_code
_entity_poly.pdbx_strand_id
1 'polypeptide(L)'
;DAPYDFSFSGVKSAVLNHLNKCRMQGEPIVEADIAASFQRCVVEVLVEHAISAAKDYHISKLAIAGGVASNQTLRSAMEKACQENGIRFYHPSPILCTDNAAMIGAAAYYEYLKGTRHGWDLNAVPNLKLGER
;
A
#
# COMPACT_ATOMS: atom_id res chain seq x y z
N ASP A 1 19.90 -6.28 2.24
CA ASP A 1 18.85 -5.25 2.12
C ASP A 1 18.20 -5.38 0.76
N ALA A 2 16.91 -5.63 0.71
CA ALA A 2 16.18 -5.68 -0.55
C ALA A 2 15.99 -4.24 -1.07
N PRO A 3 16.37 -3.94 -2.31
CA PRO A 3 16.46 -2.57 -2.82
C PRO A 3 15.10 -1.85 -2.91
N TYR A 4 13.99 -2.58 -2.78
CA TYR A 4 12.63 -2.04 -2.85
C TYR A 4 11.88 -2.12 -1.53
N ASP A 5 12.52 -2.60 -0.47
CA ASP A 5 11.93 -2.62 0.86
C ASP A 5 11.83 -1.21 1.42
N PHE A 6 10.80 -0.96 2.19
CA PHE A 6 10.58 0.31 2.86
C PHE A 6 10.04 0.11 4.27
N SER A 7 10.34 1.06 5.15
CA SER A 7 9.85 1.09 6.51
C SER A 7 9.31 2.48 6.85
N PHE A 8 8.11 2.51 7.40
CA PHE A 8 7.47 3.77 7.83
C PHE A 8 7.62 4.03 9.34
N SER A 9 8.30 3.15 10.09
CA SER A 9 8.51 3.34 11.53
C SER A 9 9.31 4.61 11.83
N GLY A 10 10.35 4.90 11.03
CA GLY A 10 11.15 6.11 11.14
C GLY A 10 10.35 7.39 10.85
N VAL A 11 9.42 7.36 9.91
CA VAL A 11 8.58 8.51 9.57
C VAL A 11 7.66 8.89 10.74
N LYS A 12 7.05 7.89 11.40
CA LYS A 12 6.25 8.11 12.62
C LYS A 12 7.08 8.80 13.72
N SER A 13 8.27 8.30 14.00
CA SER A 13 9.16 8.87 14.99
C SER A 13 9.60 10.29 14.64
N ALA A 14 9.87 10.56 13.37
CA ALA A 14 10.25 11.90 12.90
C ALA A 14 9.13 12.92 13.14
N VAL A 15 7.88 12.56 12.84
CA VAL A 15 6.71 13.43 13.11
C VAL A 15 6.56 13.70 14.61
N LEU A 16 6.66 12.67 15.45
CA LEU A 16 6.55 12.84 16.90
C LEU A 16 7.68 13.72 17.45
N ASN A 17 8.91 13.54 17.00
CA ASN A 17 10.04 14.34 17.39
C ASN A 17 9.89 15.80 16.96
N HIS A 18 9.40 16.05 15.73
CA HIS A 18 9.12 17.40 15.25
C HIS A 18 8.07 18.10 16.10
N LEU A 19 6.94 17.42 16.37
CA LEU A 19 5.89 17.97 17.22
C LEU A 19 6.38 18.30 18.65
N ASN A 20 7.18 17.42 19.22
CA ASN A 20 7.76 17.66 20.54
C ASN A 20 8.74 18.85 20.54
N LYS A 21 9.56 18.96 19.50
CA LYS A 21 10.48 20.08 19.35
C LYS A 21 9.73 21.42 19.25
N CYS A 22 8.72 21.51 18.39
CA CYS A 22 7.89 22.72 18.27
C CYS A 22 7.27 23.11 19.62
N ARG A 23 6.71 22.15 20.37
CA ARG A 23 6.13 22.38 21.70
C ARG A 23 7.16 22.93 22.69
N MET A 24 8.36 22.34 22.70
CA MET A 24 9.44 22.80 23.61
C MET A 24 9.97 24.20 23.27
N GLN A 25 9.96 24.56 21.98
CA GLN A 25 10.46 25.84 21.49
C GLN A 25 9.35 26.93 21.44
N GLY A 26 8.11 26.57 21.74
CA GLY A 26 6.98 27.51 21.61
C GLY A 26 6.67 27.88 20.16
N GLU A 27 7.12 27.07 19.19
CA GLU A 27 6.86 27.28 17.79
C GLU A 27 5.41 26.87 17.42
N PRO A 28 4.76 27.60 16.51
CA PRO A 28 3.42 27.25 16.07
C PRO A 28 3.41 25.90 15.32
N ILE A 29 2.45 25.07 15.62
CA ILE A 29 2.23 23.79 14.92
C ILE A 29 1.10 23.99 13.92
N VAL A 30 1.43 23.88 12.63
CA VAL A 30 0.45 23.88 11.53
C VAL A 30 0.16 22.45 11.14
N GLU A 31 -0.88 21.86 11.69
CA GLU A 31 -1.23 20.46 11.50
C GLU A 31 -1.43 20.09 10.03
N ALA A 32 -2.02 20.97 9.24
CA ALA A 32 -2.23 20.77 7.80
C ALA A 32 -0.91 20.59 7.03
N ASP A 33 0.11 21.39 7.36
CA ASP A 33 1.42 21.29 6.70
C ASP A 33 2.15 20.01 7.07
N ILE A 34 2.04 19.60 8.34
CA ILE A 34 2.62 18.35 8.81
C ILE A 34 1.93 17.15 8.14
N ALA A 35 0.59 17.18 8.05
CA ALA A 35 -0.17 16.13 7.40
C ALA A 35 0.16 16.03 5.90
N ALA A 36 0.26 17.17 5.21
CA ALA A 36 0.64 17.23 3.81
C ALA A 36 2.07 16.70 3.58
N SER A 37 3.02 17.10 4.41
CA SER A 37 4.42 16.66 4.35
C SER A 37 4.54 15.17 4.62
N PHE A 38 3.82 14.66 5.62
CA PHE A 38 3.77 13.22 5.93
C PHE A 38 3.22 12.43 4.74
N GLN A 39 2.06 12.83 4.22
CA GLN A 39 1.43 12.17 3.07
C GLN A 39 2.36 12.16 1.86
N ARG A 40 2.99 13.30 1.56
CA ARG A 40 3.93 13.42 0.44
C ARG A 40 5.11 12.46 0.60
N CYS A 41 5.75 12.44 1.75
CA CYS A 41 6.88 11.55 2.02
C CYS A 41 6.52 10.07 1.81
N VAL A 42 5.37 9.62 2.31
CA VAL A 42 4.92 8.24 2.14
C VAL A 42 4.61 7.93 0.67
N VAL A 43 3.91 8.84 -0.02
CA VAL A 43 3.54 8.64 -1.43
C VAL A 43 4.77 8.60 -2.33
N GLU A 44 5.74 9.50 -2.13
CA GLU A 44 6.98 9.55 -2.90
C GLU A 44 7.75 8.22 -2.81
N VAL A 45 7.94 7.69 -1.61
CA VAL A 45 8.65 6.42 -1.39
C VAL A 45 7.91 5.25 -2.05
N LEU A 46 6.58 5.17 -1.88
CA LEU A 46 5.79 4.09 -2.48
C LEU A 46 5.84 4.11 -4.01
N VAL A 47 5.73 5.30 -4.62
CA VAL A 47 5.76 5.45 -6.07
C VAL A 47 7.16 5.13 -6.62
N GLU A 48 8.20 5.69 -6.02
CA GLU A 48 9.59 5.49 -6.45
C GLU A 48 9.97 4.01 -6.45
N HIS A 49 9.74 3.31 -5.33
CA HIS A 49 10.10 1.90 -5.20
C HIS A 49 9.28 1.01 -6.14
N ALA A 50 7.96 1.28 -6.28
CA ALA A 50 7.12 0.50 -7.18
C ALA A 50 7.52 0.65 -8.65
N ILE A 51 7.83 1.87 -9.08
CA ILE A 51 8.26 2.14 -10.46
C ILE A 51 9.67 1.59 -10.71
N SER A 52 10.60 1.75 -9.78
CA SER A 52 11.95 1.19 -9.89
C SER A 52 11.89 -0.33 -10.01
N ALA A 53 11.15 -1.00 -9.13
CA ALA A 53 10.96 -2.44 -9.19
C ALA A 53 10.33 -2.87 -10.53
N ALA A 54 9.28 -2.18 -10.99
CA ALA A 54 8.65 -2.51 -12.26
C ALA A 54 9.62 -2.39 -13.45
N LYS A 55 10.51 -1.41 -13.46
CA LYS A 55 11.54 -1.24 -14.48
C LYS A 55 12.58 -2.36 -14.43
N ASP A 56 13.13 -2.62 -13.27
CA ASP A 56 14.21 -3.59 -13.10
C ASP A 56 13.77 -5.02 -13.38
N TYR A 57 12.52 -5.34 -13.08
CA TYR A 57 11.92 -6.63 -13.42
C TYR A 57 11.20 -6.66 -14.77
N HIS A 58 11.29 -5.59 -15.57
CA HIS A 58 10.64 -5.47 -16.89
C HIS A 58 9.13 -5.73 -16.84
N ILE A 59 8.45 -5.25 -15.80
CA ILE A 59 7.02 -5.40 -15.61
C ILE A 59 6.25 -4.27 -16.30
N SER A 60 5.32 -4.63 -17.17
CA SER A 60 4.48 -3.67 -17.92
C SER A 60 3.11 -3.39 -17.27
N LYS A 61 2.80 -4.02 -16.14
CA LYS A 61 1.53 -3.88 -15.44
C LYS A 61 1.77 -3.74 -13.93
N LEU A 62 1.19 -2.73 -13.32
CA LEU A 62 1.27 -2.48 -11.89
C LEU A 62 -0.13 -2.34 -11.31
N ALA A 63 -0.35 -2.95 -10.16
CA ALA A 63 -1.61 -2.83 -9.43
C ALA A 63 -1.37 -2.44 -7.99
N ILE A 64 -2.22 -1.58 -7.44
CA ILE A 64 -2.27 -1.29 -6.01
C ILE A 64 -3.57 -1.83 -5.40
N ALA A 65 -3.51 -2.31 -4.18
CA ALA A 65 -4.65 -2.82 -3.42
C ALA A 65 -4.46 -2.56 -1.92
N GLY A 66 -5.49 -2.84 -1.12
CA GLY A 66 -5.49 -2.61 0.32
C GLY A 66 -5.95 -1.21 0.71
N GLY A 67 -6.13 -0.96 2.00
CA GLY A 67 -6.74 0.28 2.52
C GLY A 67 -6.04 1.56 2.07
N VAL A 68 -4.70 1.58 2.03
CA VAL A 68 -3.92 2.74 1.59
C VAL A 68 -4.12 3.04 0.11
N ALA A 69 -4.48 2.05 -0.71
CA ALA A 69 -4.82 2.25 -2.12
C ALA A 69 -6.10 3.08 -2.35
N SER A 70 -6.88 3.39 -1.32
CA SER A 70 -7.99 4.35 -1.40
C SER A 70 -7.52 5.81 -1.36
N ASN A 71 -6.26 6.08 -0.98
CA ASN A 71 -5.71 7.43 -0.92
C ASN A 71 -5.59 8.04 -2.32
N GLN A 72 -6.30 9.15 -2.55
CA GLN A 72 -6.37 9.78 -3.87
C GLN A 72 -5.02 10.34 -4.33
N THR A 73 -4.21 10.88 -3.42
CA THR A 73 -2.88 11.42 -3.74
C THR A 73 -1.95 10.31 -4.23
N LEU A 74 -1.97 9.14 -3.56
CA LEU A 74 -1.21 7.97 -4.00
C LEU A 74 -1.66 7.48 -5.38
N ARG A 75 -2.96 7.38 -5.61
CA ARG A 75 -3.51 6.96 -6.91
C ARG A 75 -3.06 7.87 -8.04
N SER A 76 -3.25 9.17 -7.87
CA SER A 76 -2.89 10.15 -8.90
C SER A 76 -1.38 10.17 -9.17
N ALA A 77 -0.56 10.09 -8.12
CA ALA A 77 0.90 10.04 -8.27
C ALA A 77 1.37 8.75 -8.97
N MET A 78 0.79 7.60 -8.59
CA MET A 78 1.12 6.31 -9.20
C MET A 78 0.67 6.23 -10.66
N GLU A 79 -0.55 6.70 -10.96
CA GLU A 79 -1.07 6.74 -12.32
C GLU A 79 -0.18 7.57 -13.24
N LYS A 80 0.18 8.78 -12.79
CA LYS A 80 1.11 9.66 -13.51
C LYS A 80 2.45 8.98 -13.76
N ALA A 81 3.06 8.44 -12.71
CA ALA A 81 4.36 7.78 -12.82
C ALA A 81 4.32 6.54 -13.74
N CYS A 82 3.25 5.75 -13.67
CA CYS A 82 3.04 4.62 -14.58
C CYS A 82 2.91 5.07 -16.03
N GLN A 83 2.13 6.12 -16.30
CA GLN A 83 1.96 6.68 -17.63
C GLN A 83 3.28 7.16 -18.22
N GLU A 84 4.08 7.90 -17.44
CA GLU A 84 5.40 8.41 -17.87
C GLU A 84 6.40 7.29 -18.18
N ASN A 85 6.19 6.09 -17.62
CA ASN A 85 7.07 4.94 -17.80
C ASN A 85 6.47 3.82 -18.68
N GLY A 86 5.33 4.05 -19.34
CA GLY A 86 4.69 3.07 -20.21
C GLY A 86 4.15 1.83 -19.49
N ILE A 87 3.89 1.94 -18.18
CA ILE A 87 3.36 0.88 -17.33
C ILE A 87 1.83 1.02 -17.26
N ARG A 88 1.10 -0.07 -17.46
CA ARG A 88 -0.36 -0.09 -17.30
C ARG A 88 -0.71 -0.18 -15.81
N PHE A 89 -1.43 0.82 -15.32
CA PHE A 89 -1.82 0.92 -13.92
C PHE A 89 -3.22 0.38 -13.67
N TYR A 90 -3.40 -0.32 -12.55
CA TYR A 90 -4.66 -0.88 -12.09
C TYR A 90 -4.88 -0.57 -10.60
N HIS A 91 -6.11 -0.27 -10.25
CA HIS A 91 -6.54 -0.13 -8.86
C HIS A 91 -8.03 -0.48 -8.74
N PRO A 92 -8.49 -1.02 -7.60
CA PRO A 92 -9.91 -1.24 -7.36
C PRO A 92 -10.63 0.09 -7.11
N SER A 93 -11.96 0.08 -7.17
CA SER A 93 -12.77 1.20 -6.65
C SER A 93 -12.50 1.38 -5.14
N PRO A 94 -12.62 2.61 -4.59
CA PRO A 94 -12.31 2.87 -3.17
C PRO A 94 -13.02 1.94 -2.20
N ILE A 95 -14.28 1.60 -2.46
CA ILE A 95 -15.08 0.72 -1.60
C ILE A 95 -14.54 -0.73 -1.55
N LEU A 96 -13.76 -1.15 -2.54
CA LEU A 96 -13.15 -2.48 -2.61
C LEU A 96 -11.69 -2.50 -2.15
N CYS A 97 -11.15 -1.37 -1.69
CA CYS A 97 -9.77 -1.29 -1.18
C CYS A 97 -9.63 -1.83 0.24
N THR A 98 -10.67 -1.73 1.04
CA THR A 98 -10.72 -2.30 2.38
C THR A 98 -11.33 -3.70 2.37
N ASP A 99 -11.30 -4.38 3.50
CA ASP A 99 -11.86 -5.72 3.65
C ASP A 99 -13.32 -5.75 3.20
N ASN A 100 -13.64 -6.70 2.34
CA ASN A 100 -14.99 -6.86 1.81
C ASN A 100 -15.26 -8.32 1.42
N ALA A 101 -16.53 -8.73 1.49
CA ALA A 101 -16.93 -10.09 1.19
C ALA A 101 -16.72 -10.47 -0.28
N ALA A 102 -16.77 -9.50 -1.21
CA ALA A 102 -16.62 -9.77 -2.64
C ALA A 102 -15.20 -10.29 -2.98
N MET A 103 -14.15 -9.75 -2.34
CA MET A 103 -12.78 -10.24 -2.58
C MET A 103 -12.58 -11.66 -2.05
N ILE A 104 -13.20 -11.99 -0.91
CA ILE A 104 -13.15 -13.34 -0.34
C ILE A 104 -13.93 -14.32 -1.21
N GLY A 105 -15.13 -13.94 -1.66
CA GLY A 105 -15.93 -14.74 -2.58
C GLY A 105 -15.23 -15.00 -3.91
N ALA A 106 -14.55 -13.98 -4.46
CA ALA A 106 -13.78 -14.13 -5.69
C ALA A 106 -12.59 -15.10 -5.48
N ALA A 107 -11.82 -14.95 -4.40
CA ALA A 107 -10.73 -15.87 -4.08
C ALA A 107 -11.24 -17.31 -3.89
N ALA A 108 -12.31 -17.50 -3.15
CA ALA A 108 -12.94 -18.79 -2.92
C ALA A 108 -13.43 -19.43 -4.23
N TYR A 109 -13.98 -18.65 -5.16
CA TYR A 109 -14.43 -19.14 -6.46
C TYR A 109 -13.26 -19.75 -7.27
N TYR A 110 -12.12 -19.09 -7.33
CA TYR A 110 -10.96 -19.62 -8.05
C TYR A 110 -10.38 -20.86 -7.37
N GLU A 111 -10.39 -20.93 -6.06
CA GLU A 111 -10.00 -22.16 -5.34
C GLU A 111 -10.99 -23.30 -5.61
N TYR A 112 -12.27 -23.00 -5.64
CA TYR A 112 -13.30 -23.98 -6.00
C TYR A 112 -13.08 -24.56 -7.40
N LEU A 113 -12.76 -23.73 -8.40
CA LEU A 113 -12.44 -24.18 -9.76
C LEU A 113 -11.19 -25.08 -9.82
N LYS A 114 -10.22 -24.85 -8.95
CA LYS A 114 -9.02 -25.72 -8.82
C LYS A 114 -9.32 -27.07 -8.14
N GLY A 115 -10.53 -27.26 -7.64
CA GLY A 115 -10.94 -28.49 -6.95
C GLY A 115 -10.67 -28.46 -5.43
N THR A 116 -10.23 -27.33 -4.88
CA THR A 116 -10.03 -27.18 -3.43
C THR A 116 -11.36 -27.39 -2.69
N ARG A 117 -11.35 -28.28 -1.70
CA ARG A 117 -12.48 -28.58 -0.81
C ARG A 117 -11.97 -28.74 0.60
N HIS A 118 -12.76 -28.28 1.54
CA HIS A 118 -12.47 -28.39 2.97
C HIS A 118 -13.62 -29.09 3.68
N GLY A 119 -13.29 -29.84 4.73
CA GLY A 119 -14.25 -30.48 5.61
C GLY A 119 -14.64 -29.58 6.78
N TRP A 120 -15.30 -30.17 7.76
CA TRP A 120 -15.70 -29.51 9.00
C TRP A 120 -14.53 -29.19 9.95
N ASP A 121 -13.33 -29.67 9.61
CA ASP A 121 -12.06 -29.40 10.27
C ASP A 121 -11.39 -28.09 9.83
N LEU A 122 -11.98 -27.38 8.86
CA LEU A 122 -11.47 -26.09 8.41
C LEU A 122 -11.39 -25.09 9.56
N ASN A 123 -10.20 -24.55 9.79
CA ASN A 123 -9.94 -23.56 10.82
C ASN A 123 -9.14 -22.38 10.26
N ALA A 124 -9.25 -21.24 10.91
CA ALA A 124 -8.44 -20.07 10.57
C ALA A 124 -6.97 -20.31 10.98
N VAL A 125 -6.05 -19.99 10.08
CA VAL A 125 -4.62 -20.02 10.34
C VAL A 125 -4.10 -18.58 10.40
N PRO A 126 -3.95 -18.01 11.60
CA PRO A 126 -3.38 -16.69 11.74
C PRO A 126 -1.91 -16.71 11.32
N ASN A 127 -1.44 -15.62 10.76
CA ASN A 127 -0.03 -15.46 10.31
C ASN A 127 0.42 -16.37 9.17
N LEU A 128 -0.51 -16.88 8.37
CA LEU A 128 -0.17 -17.59 7.13
C LEU A 128 0.62 -16.63 6.22
N LYS A 129 1.79 -17.08 5.75
CA LYS A 129 2.60 -16.27 4.84
C LYS A 129 2.00 -16.22 3.45
N LEU A 130 2.31 -15.16 2.74
CA LEU A 130 1.84 -15.00 1.37
C LEU A 130 2.34 -16.16 0.51
N GLY A 131 1.42 -16.90 -0.15
CA GLY A 131 1.73 -18.05 -0.98
C GLY A 131 1.84 -19.40 -0.23
N GLU A 132 1.82 -19.40 1.10
CA GLU A 132 1.66 -20.62 1.89
C GLU A 132 0.19 -21.06 1.93
N ARG A 133 -0.06 -22.35 1.81
CA ARG A 133 -1.38 -22.97 1.88
C ARG A 133 -1.34 -24.27 2.64
#